data_a9228575c77cdd266f291fc25246fc6a
#
_entry.id   a9228575c77cdd266f291fc25246fc6a
#
_cell.length_a   1.000
_cell.length_b   1.000
_cell.length_c   1.000
_cell.angle_alpha   90.00
_cell.angle_beta   90.00
_cell.angle_gamma   90.00
#
_symmetry.space_group_name_H-M   'P 1'
#
loop_
_entity.id
_entity.type
_entity.pdbx_description
1 polymer ?
#
loop_
_entity_poly.entity_id
_entity_poly.type
_entity_poly.pdbx_seq_one_letter_code
_entity_poly.pdbx_strand_id
1 'polypeptide(L)'
;MLRIRRRQKHVQKEITIAVNSETGGMDPAGNIALTYLSYSVTALDELLTFDENGEIEYRAAQSYEVNEDSTEWTFHLREGACWSDGTPVTSADFKNTIVRALDPKSGSGYANYLFPIEHAEEIYEGTADMESLGVETPDKNTLIFHLSKPCVYFLELLRLPVYTPSCSKYAKETGSGWDKNPETSLSNGPFYLEKYVPEQYFVLKKNERYWNADAVHLERITYRFFEEQQAMLSAYETKEVDVAVSLPSVVMELYQGKDDLVVTDNIATRYIYPNLDVKPLDDVRVREAINLAINREDLCKMVGEDTEPTVNFVAKRMKNNTTGEYFVEEADPPFEENVEKSRELLSQAGYPDGKGFPVLTYKYPSLELDADTAQVIQEQLKQNLNIEIKLEAQELQTNYATRRAGNFDLCRMNWTADFADPYTYLSMLLSNGTYNCSGVRDEKYDRLVEASDVETDPVKRNALLHEAEQWAVGEQFYIIPLFSMKSCNLIRPDITGVSQIPATGALEYRYADVKGD
;
A
#
# COMPACT_ATOMS: atom_id res chain seq x y z
N MET A 1 -14.24 21.60 -58.62
CA MET A 1 -13.92 21.72 -57.16
C MET A 1 -14.05 20.35 -56.49
N LEU A 2 -12.96 19.61 -56.35
CA LEU A 2 -12.94 18.37 -55.60
C LEU A 2 -12.87 18.70 -54.09
N ARG A 3 -13.93 18.40 -53.36
CA ARG A 3 -13.89 18.39 -51.87
C ARG A 3 -13.10 17.18 -51.42
N ILE A 4 -11.85 17.40 -50.99
CA ILE A 4 -11.07 16.42 -50.25
C ILE A 4 -11.75 16.27 -48.89
N ARG A 5 -12.51 15.18 -48.70
CA ARG A 5 -12.94 14.74 -47.37
C ARG A 5 -11.67 14.33 -46.63
N ARG A 6 -11.20 15.14 -45.69
CA ARG A 6 -10.26 14.67 -44.64
C ARG A 6 -10.93 13.48 -43.96
N ARG A 7 -10.38 12.28 -44.14
CA ARG A 7 -10.68 11.16 -43.28
C ARG A 7 -10.24 11.61 -41.88
N GLN A 8 -11.19 11.76 -40.95
CA GLN A 8 -10.86 11.78 -39.55
C GLN A 8 -10.12 10.46 -39.29
N LYS A 9 -8.86 10.53 -38.87
CA LYS A 9 -8.17 9.38 -38.31
C LYS A 9 -8.99 8.98 -37.08
N HIS A 10 -9.54 7.79 -37.03
CA HIS A 10 -10.09 7.22 -35.80
C HIS A 10 -8.91 7.12 -34.85
N VAL A 11 -8.93 7.93 -33.80
CA VAL A 11 -7.98 7.77 -32.69
C VAL A 11 -8.34 6.45 -32.03
N GLN A 12 -7.38 5.56 -31.94
CA GLN A 12 -7.57 4.26 -31.29
C GLN A 12 -7.62 4.51 -29.78
N LYS A 13 -8.77 4.32 -29.17
CA LYS A 13 -9.01 4.53 -27.73
C LYS A 13 -8.56 3.30 -26.92
N GLU A 14 -7.33 2.87 -27.14
CA GLU A 14 -6.72 1.71 -26.49
C GLU A 14 -5.33 2.09 -25.97
N ILE A 15 -4.97 1.57 -24.81
CA ILE A 15 -3.62 1.72 -24.24
C ILE A 15 -3.04 0.37 -23.83
N THR A 16 -1.71 0.27 -23.89
CA THR A 16 -0.95 -0.87 -23.39
C THR A 16 -0.04 -0.44 -22.27
N ILE A 17 -0.13 -1.10 -21.13
CA ILE A 17 0.60 -0.81 -19.90
C ILE A 17 1.59 -1.94 -19.64
N ALA A 18 2.86 -1.59 -19.49
CA ALA A 18 3.88 -2.52 -19.01
C ALA A 18 3.88 -2.55 -17.49
N VAL A 19 3.79 -3.73 -16.90
CA VAL A 19 3.83 -3.96 -15.45
C VAL A 19 4.84 -5.05 -15.10
N ASN A 20 5.46 -4.95 -13.92
CA ASN A 20 6.32 -5.99 -13.40
C ASN A 20 5.50 -7.19 -12.97
N SER A 21 5.86 -8.37 -13.37
CA SER A 21 5.33 -9.68 -12.99
C SER A 21 3.80 -9.86 -13.07
N GLU A 22 3.39 -11.10 -13.16
CA GLU A 22 1.98 -11.47 -13.08
C GLU A 22 1.44 -11.28 -11.66
N THR A 23 0.22 -10.79 -11.55
CA THR A 23 -0.52 -10.76 -10.28
C THR A 23 -0.77 -12.17 -9.77
N GLY A 24 -0.64 -12.40 -8.49
CA GLY A 24 -0.98 -13.69 -7.87
C GLY A 24 -2.42 -14.11 -8.17
N GLY A 25 -3.41 -13.24 -8.02
CA GLY A 25 -4.82 -13.44 -8.34
C GLY A 25 -5.55 -12.12 -8.57
N MET A 26 -6.71 -12.18 -9.20
CA MET A 26 -7.64 -11.06 -9.39
C MET A 26 -8.85 -11.16 -8.45
N ASP A 27 -8.90 -12.18 -7.60
CA ASP A 27 -9.97 -12.39 -6.62
C ASP A 27 -9.79 -11.45 -5.43
N PRO A 28 -10.74 -10.51 -5.18
CA PRO A 28 -10.64 -9.56 -4.08
C PRO A 28 -10.59 -10.20 -2.68
N ALA A 29 -11.07 -11.42 -2.51
CA ALA A 29 -10.96 -12.15 -1.24
C ALA A 29 -9.63 -12.90 -1.08
N GLY A 30 -8.80 -12.93 -2.12
CA GLY A 30 -7.58 -13.73 -2.15
C GLY A 30 -6.32 -13.00 -1.68
N ASN A 31 -5.18 -13.51 -2.12
CA ASN A 31 -3.88 -12.90 -1.87
C ASN A 31 -3.54 -11.94 -3.02
N ILE A 32 -3.28 -10.69 -2.68
CA ILE A 32 -3.26 -9.58 -3.62
C ILE A 32 -1.85 -9.03 -3.78
N ALA A 33 -1.38 -8.97 -5.04
CA ALA A 33 -0.18 -8.24 -5.40
C ALA A 33 -0.50 -6.78 -5.75
N LEU A 34 0.49 -5.87 -5.68
CA LEU A 34 0.32 -4.44 -6.02
C LEU A 34 -0.29 -4.21 -7.41
N THR A 35 0.02 -5.07 -8.39
CA THR A 35 -0.55 -4.99 -9.75
C THR A 35 -2.06 -5.24 -9.76
N TYR A 36 -2.58 -6.03 -8.80
CA TYR A 36 -4.01 -6.23 -8.63
C TYR A 36 -4.72 -4.94 -8.20
N LEU A 37 -4.12 -4.11 -7.37
CA LEU A 37 -4.73 -2.84 -6.95
C LEU A 37 -5.00 -1.95 -8.15
N SER A 38 -4.06 -1.80 -9.10
CA SER A 38 -4.27 -1.05 -10.33
C SER A 38 -5.40 -1.63 -11.21
N TYR A 39 -5.48 -2.97 -11.32
CA TYR A 39 -6.59 -3.65 -11.99
C TYR A 39 -7.91 -3.41 -11.27
N SER A 40 -7.96 -3.64 -9.97
CA SER A 40 -9.17 -3.56 -9.15
C SER A 40 -9.82 -2.18 -9.26
N VAL A 41 -9.06 -1.12 -8.96
CA VAL A 41 -9.58 0.26 -9.01
C VAL A 41 -9.91 0.73 -10.42
N THR A 42 -9.26 0.18 -11.45
CA THR A 42 -9.57 0.49 -12.84
C THR A 42 -10.83 -0.24 -13.32
N ALA A 43 -11.03 -1.48 -12.91
CA ALA A 43 -12.04 -2.38 -13.48
C ALA A 43 -13.29 -2.58 -12.61
N LEU A 44 -13.17 -2.44 -11.29
CA LEU A 44 -14.27 -2.71 -10.35
C LEU A 44 -14.73 -1.42 -9.67
N ASP A 45 -15.97 -1.41 -9.17
CA ASP A 45 -16.48 -0.38 -8.28
C ASP A 45 -16.53 -0.93 -6.85
N GLU A 46 -15.74 -0.33 -5.97
CA GLU A 46 -15.89 -0.36 -4.53
C GLU A 46 -17.13 0.46 -4.11
N LEU A 47 -17.48 0.51 -2.82
CA LEU A 47 -18.62 1.31 -2.35
C LEU A 47 -18.42 2.80 -2.63
N LEU A 48 -17.23 3.30 -2.33
CA LEU A 48 -16.81 4.69 -2.51
C LEU A 48 -15.28 4.77 -2.63
N THR A 49 -14.79 5.92 -3.07
CA THR A 49 -13.38 6.29 -3.04
C THR A 49 -13.23 7.77 -2.64
N PHE A 50 -12.03 8.31 -2.71
CA PHE A 50 -11.78 9.74 -2.50
C PHE A 50 -11.14 10.33 -3.76
N ASP A 51 -11.51 11.55 -4.09
CA ASP A 51 -10.89 12.31 -5.16
C ASP A 51 -9.52 12.88 -4.74
N GLU A 52 -8.88 13.63 -5.63
CA GLU A 52 -7.58 14.26 -5.39
C GLU A 52 -7.58 15.30 -4.24
N ASN A 53 -8.76 15.82 -3.88
CA ASN A 53 -8.95 16.77 -2.77
C ASN A 53 -9.27 16.05 -1.45
N GLY A 54 -9.47 14.73 -1.47
CA GLY A 54 -9.90 13.95 -0.32
C GLY A 54 -11.41 13.95 -0.08
N GLU A 55 -12.20 14.43 -1.06
CA GLU A 55 -13.66 14.40 -1.00
C GLU A 55 -14.20 13.03 -1.45
N ILE A 56 -15.29 12.59 -0.81
CA ILE A 56 -15.90 11.27 -1.10
C ILE A 56 -16.47 11.25 -2.52
N GLU A 57 -16.02 10.30 -3.30
CA GLU A 57 -16.59 9.94 -4.60
C GLU A 57 -17.36 8.62 -4.49
N TYR A 58 -18.69 8.69 -4.56
CA TYR A 58 -19.53 7.49 -4.51
C TYR A 58 -19.40 6.65 -5.79
N ARG A 59 -19.11 5.36 -5.63
CA ARG A 59 -18.98 4.37 -6.71
C ARG A 59 -20.21 3.46 -6.79
N ALA A 60 -20.15 2.24 -6.26
CA ALA A 60 -21.31 1.35 -6.20
C ALA A 60 -22.37 1.81 -5.21
N ALA A 61 -22.01 2.49 -4.13
CA ALA A 61 -22.95 3.19 -3.27
C ALA A 61 -23.36 4.54 -3.87
N GLN A 62 -24.54 5.03 -3.53
CA GLN A 62 -25.00 6.39 -3.82
C GLN A 62 -25.07 7.28 -2.59
N SER A 63 -25.10 6.67 -1.39
CA SER A 63 -25.07 7.37 -0.09
C SER A 63 -24.74 6.37 1.01
N TYR A 64 -24.39 6.91 2.18
CA TYR A 64 -24.34 6.13 3.42
C TYR A 64 -24.89 6.96 4.59
N GLU A 65 -25.23 6.26 5.66
CA GLU A 65 -25.60 6.81 6.96
C GLU A 65 -24.73 6.14 8.04
N VAL A 66 -24.44 6.86 9.10
CA VAL A 66 -23.68 6.37 10.25
C VAL A 66 -24.38 6.77 11.53
N ASN A 67 -24.44 5.88 12.53
CA ASN A 67 -24.98 6.19 13.84
C ASN A 67 -24.06 7.14 14.66
N GLU A 68 -24.57 7.67 15.77
CA GLU A 68 -23.84 8.62 16.61
C GLU A 68 -22.53 8.07 17.17
N ASP A 69 -22.46 6.75 17.42
CA ASP A 69 -21.29 6.07 17.98
C ASP A 69 -20.29 5.59 16.91
N SER A 70 -20.57 5.86 15.63
CA SER A 70 -19.73 5.41 14.49
C SER A 70 -19.47 3.89 14.46
N THR A 71 -20.42 3.11 14.98
CA THR A 71 -20.36 1.63 15.04
C THR A 71 -21.31 0.94 14.08
N GLU A 72 -22.28 1.67 13.49
CA GLU A 72 -23.19 1.14 12.48
C GLU A 72 -23.15 2.02 11.23
N TRP A 73 -22.82 1.41 10.10
CA TRP A 73 -22.70 2.06 8.79
C TRP A 73 -23.64 1.42 7.80
N THR A 74 -24.62 2.18 7.30
CA THR A 74 -25.60 1.74 6.32
C THR A 74 -25.30 2.35 4.96
N PHE A 75 -24.99 1.50 3.96
CA PHE A 75 -24.72 1.93 2.58
C PHE A 75 -25.91 1.61 1.68
N HIS A 76 -26.31 2.58 0.88
CA HIS A 76 -27.34 2.45 -0.14
C HIS A 76 -26.70 2.30 -1.51
N LEU A 77 -26.86 1.12 -2.13
CA LEU A 77 -26.29 0.82 -3.43
C LEU A 77 -27.11 1.51 -4.55
N ARG A 78 -26.43 1.83 -5.66
CA ARG A 78 -27.08 2.43 -6.82
C ARG A 78 -28.15 1.51 -7.39
N GLU A 79 -29.34 2.07 -7.63
CA GLU A 79 -30.37 1.37 -8.38
C GLU A 79 -29.94 1.16 -9.84
N GLY A 80 -30.12 -0.05 -10.35
CA GLY A 80 -29.79 -0.39 -11.73
C GLY A 80 -28.32 -0.71 -11.98
N ALA A 81 -27.43 -0.65 -10.96
CA ALA A 81 -26.06 -1.15 -11.08
C ALA A 81 -26.08 -2.65 -11.44
N CYS A 82 -25.28 -3.03 -12.42
CA CYS A 82 -25.26 -4.42 -12.90
C CYS A 82 -23.83 -4.88 -13.22
N TRP A 83 -23.65 -6.18 -13.13
CA TRP A 83 -22.47 -6.86 -13.62
C TRP A 83 -22.36 -6.75 -15.15
N SER A 84 -21.18 -7.00 -15.70
CA SER A 84 -20.91 -6.93 -17.14
C SER A 84 -21.77 -7.88 -17.99
N ASP A 85 -22.36 -8.94 -17.40
CA ASP A 85 -23.34 -9.81 -18.04
C ASP A 85 -24.78 -9.26 -17.99
N GLY A 86 -25.01 -8.16 -17.27
CA GLY A 86 -26.33 -7.53 -17.07
C GLY A 86 -27.11 -8.03 -15.86
N THR A 87 -26.56 -8.97 -15.07
CA THR A 87 -27.18 -9.36 -13.80
C THR A 87 -27.02 -8.25 -12.76
N PRO A 88 -28.00 -8.02 -11.84
CA PRO A 88 -27.90 -6.96 -10.84
C PRO A 88 -26.70 -7.15 -9.90
N VAL A 89 -26.02 -6.08 -9.54
CA VAL A 89 -25.12 -6.02 -8.38
C VAL A 89 -25.97 -5.87 -7.13
N THR A 90 -25.65 -6.63 -6.08
CA THR A 90 -26.43 -6.65 -4.85
C THR A 90 -25.54 -6.55 -3.61
N SER A 91 -26.12 -6.16 -2.48
CA SER A 91 -25.47 -6.16 -1.17
C SER A 91 -24.85 -7.53 -0.81
N ALA A 92 -25.49 -8.63 -1.24
CA ALA A 92 -24.97 -9.97 -1.05
C ALA A 92 -23.64 -10.24 -1.77
N ASP A 93 -23.35 -9.54 -2.86
CA ASP A 93 -22.08 -9.69 -3.59
C ASP A 93 -20.90 -9.07 -2.81
N PHE A 94 -21.14 -7.98 -2.07
CA PHE A 94 -20.16 -7.40 -1.14
C PHE A 94 -19.91 -8.34 0.06
N LYS A 95 -20.99 -8.78 0.71
CA LYS A 95 -20.88 -9.76 1.82
C LYS A 95 -20.17 -11.04 1.38
N ASN A 96 -20.37 -11.50 0.14
CA ASN A 96 -19.71 -12.69 -0.40
C ASN A 96 -18.18 -12.59 -0.39
N THR A 97 -17.61 -11.44 -0.72
CA THR A 97 -16.15 -11.24 -0.66
C THR A 97 -15.63 -11.32 0.77
N ILE A 98 -16.30 -10.64 1.71
CA ILE A 98 -15.95 -10.60 3.12
C ILE A 98 -15.95 -12.01 3.73
N VAL A 99 -17.06 -12.76 3.53
CA VAL A 99 -17.21 -14.14 4.02
C VAL A 99 -16.11 -15.06 3.49
N ARG A 100 -15.74 -14.92 2.20
CA ARG A 100 -14.66 -15.73 1.60
C ARG A 100 -13.28 -15.33 2.11
N ALA A 101 -13.05 -14.03 2.37
CA ALA A 101 -11.79 -13.56 2.91
C ALA A 101 -11.57 -14.00 4.36
N LEU A 102 -12.65 -14.10 5.15
CA LEU A 102 -12.62 -14.58 6.54
C LEU A 102 -12.51 -16.10 6.67
N ASP A 103 -12.68 -16.89 5.58
CA ASP A 103 -12.37 -18.32 5.63
C ASP A 103 -10.83 -18.48 5.81
N PRO A 104 -10.35 -19.11 6.91
CA PRO A 104 -8.92 -19.31 7.14
C PRO A 104 -8.20 -20.05 6.01
N LYS A 105 -8.94 -20.81 5.20
CA LYS A 105 -8.40 -21.53 4.04
C LYS A 105 -8.18 -20.63 2.83
N SER A 106 -8.74 -19.43 2.83
CA SER A 106 -8.58 -18.48 1.72
C SER A 106 -7.14 -18.04 1.53
N GLY A 107 -6.35 -17.96 2.62
CA GLY A 107 -5.03 -17.36 2.62
C GLY A 107 -5.05 -15.86 2.31
N SER A 108 -6.16 -15.19 2.58
CA SER A 108 -6.31 -13.74 2.34
C SER A 108 -5.25 -12.96 3.11
N GLY A 109 -4.46 -12.17 2.40
CA GLY A 109 -3.47 -11.26 3.01
C GLY A 109 -4.11 -10.03 3.67
N TYR A 110 -5.40 -9.80 3.46
CA TYR A 110 -6.14 -8.63 3.93
C TYR A 110 -7.28 -8.96 4.91
N ALA A 111 -7.38 -10.22 5.38
CA ALA A 111 -8.44 -10.64 6.32
C ALA A 111 -8.45 -9.81 7.61
N ASN A 112 -7.27 -9.43 8.12
CA ASN A 112 -7.13 -8.62 9.33
C ASN A 112 -7.77 -7.22 9.23
N TYR A 113 -7.93 -6.67 8.03
CA TYR A 113 -8.62 -5.39 7.83
C TYR A 113 -10.15 -5.49 7.90
N LEU A 114 -10.68 -6.71 8.01
CA LEU A 114 -12.10 -6.96 8.31
C LEU A 114 -12.38 -7.03 9.82
N PHE A 115 -11.37 -7.12 10.68
CA PHE A 115 -11.53 -7.29 12.13
C PHE A 115 -12.21 -6.13 12.87
N PRO A 116 -12.28 -4.89 12.35
CA PRO A 116 -13.19 -3.89 12.90
C PRO A 116 -14.67 -4.31 12.86
N ILE A 117 -15.08 -5.17 11.92
CA ILE A 117 -16.45 -5.71 11.82
C ILE A 117 -16.70 -6.68 12.99
N GLU A 118 -17.86 -6.56 13.62
CA GLU A 118 -18.27 -7.40 14.75
C GLU A 118 -18.13 -8.88 14.43
N HIS A 119 -17.46 -9.63 15.30
CA HIS A 119 -17.15 -11.07 15.21
C HIS A 119 -16.25 -11.50 14.04
N ALA A 120 -15.69 -10.59 13.23
CA ALA A 120 -14.87 -11.00 12.10
C ALA A 120 -13.56 -11.68 12.51
N GLU A 121 -12.90 -11.20 13.57
CA GLU A 121 -11.66 -11.80 14.09
C GLU A 121 -11.92 -13.19 14.66
N GLU A 122 -12.96 -13.35 15.49
CA GLU A 122 -13.34 -14.63 16.09
C GLU A 122 -13.75 -15.67 15.02
N ILE A 123 -14.38 -15.23 13.94
CA ILE A 123 -14.72 -16.09 12.79
C ILE A 123 -13.42 -16.54 12.09
N TYR A 124 -12.50 -15.62 11.83
CA TYR A 124 -11.22 -15.93 11.19
C TYR A 124 -10.37 -16.91 12.05
N GLU A 125 -10.42 -16.77 13.38
CA GLU A 125 -9.77 -17.68 14.32
C GLU A 125 -10.52 -19.01 14.53
N GLY A 126 -11.75 -19.10 14.01
CA GLY A 126 -12.59 -20.31 14.13
C GLY A 126 -13.24 -20.46 15.52
N THR A 127 -13.39 -19.37 16.26
CA THR A 127 -14.02 -19.33 17.59
C THR A 127 -15.47 -18.85 17.58
N ALA A 128 -15.94 -18.28 16.45
CA ALA A 128 -17.33 -17.89 16.21
C ALA A 128 -17.84 -18.42 14.88
N ASP A 129 -19.18 -18.53 14.75
CA ASP A 129 -19.84 -18.98 13.54
C ASP A 129 -20.00 -17.81 12.54
N MET A 130 -19.96 -18.11 11.22
CA MET A 130 -20.09 -17.12 10.15
C MET A 130 -21.44 -16.36 10.19
N GLU A 131 -22.48 -16.95 10.75
CA GLU A 131 -23.80 -16.33 10.92
C GLU A 131 -23.79 -15.16 11.90
N SER A 132 -22.79 -15.08 12.79
CA SER A 132 -22.65 -13.97 13.73
C SER A 132 -21.94 -12.74 13.15
N LEU A 133 -21.41 -12.82 11.91
CA LEU A 133 -20.71 -11.73 11.26
C LEU A 133 -21.55 -10.45 11.20
N GLY A 134 -21.01 -9.34 11.71
CA GLY A 134 -21.63 -8.01 11.73
C GLY A 134 -21.81 -7.37 10.34
N VAL A 135 -22.27 -8.13 9.36
CA VAL A 135 -22.63 -7.64 8.02
C VAL A 135 -24.02 -8.10 7.66
N GLU A 136 -24.93 -7.14 7.43
CA GLU A 136 -26.30 -7.42 7.05
C GLU A 136 -26.61 -6.99 5.62
N THR A 137 -27.49 -7.76 4.98
CA THR A 137 -28.00 -7.50 3.62
C THR A 137 -29.51 -7.64 3.63
N PRO A 138 -30.25 -6.68 4.29
CA PRO A 138 -31.69 -6.78 4.50
C PRO A 138 -32.47 -6.80 3.19
N ASP A 139 -31.94 -6.19 2.17
CA ASP A 139 -32.41 -6.23 0.79
C ASP A 139 -31.26 -6.14 -0.19
N LYS A 140 -31.54 -6.19 -1.49
CA LYS A 140 -30.52 -6.22 -2.54
C LYS A 140 -29.68 -4.92 -2.66
N ASN A 141 -30.17 -3.81 -2.14
CA ASN A 141 -29.56 -2.49 -2.31
C ASN A 141 -29.06 -1.89 -0.99
N THR A 142 -29.28 -2.56 0.15
CA THR A 142 -28.87 -2.07 1.47
C THR A 142 -27.81 -2.99 2.06
N LEU A 143 -26.65 -2.43 2.42
CA LEU A 143 -25.54 -3.12 3.08
C LEU A 143 -25.25 -2.42 4.40
N ILE A 144 -25.29 -3.17 5.51
CA ILE A 144 -25.06 -2.63 6.85
C ILE A 144 -23.83 -3.32 7.44
N PHE A 145 -22.92 -2.51 7.98
CA PHE A 145 -21.80 -2.97 8.78
C PHE A 145 -22.01 -2.60 10.25
N HIS A 146 -21.88 -3.57 11.13
CA HIS A 146 -21.78 -3.38 12.57
C HIS A 146 -20.31 -3.56 12.97
N LEU A 147 -19.75 -2.55 13.63
CA LEU A 147 -18.35 -2.56 14.08
C LEU A 147 -18.29 -2.86 15.57
N SER A 148 -17.27 -3.61 16.00
CA SER A 148 -17.03 -3.94 17.41
C SER A 148 -16.74 -2.70 18.27
N LYS A 149 -16.23 -1.63 17.64
CA LYS A 149 -15.87 -0.35 18.25
C LYS A 149 -15.86 0.74 17.18
N PRO A 150 -15.91 2.04 17.55
CA PRO A 150 -15.74 3.12 16.58
C PRO A 150 -14.46 2.93 15.75
N CYS A 151 -14.55 3.15 14.43
CA CYS A 151 -13.40 3.08 13.53
C CYS A 151 -13.42 4.33 12.62
N VAL A 152 -12.62 5.33 12.96
CA VAL A 152 -12.64 6.64 12.26
C VAL A 152 -12.06 6.59 10.85
N TYR A 153 -11.27 5.55 10.54
CA TYR A 153 -10.71 5.30 9.21
C TYR A 153 -11.49 4.21 8.43
N PHE A 154 -12.70 3.86 8.87
CA PHE A 154 -13.48 2.79 8.24
C PHE A 154 -13.73 3.04 6.75
N LEU A 155 -14.00 4.28 6.35
CA LEU A 155 -14.19 4.63 4.94
C LEU A 155 -12.93 4.38 4.09
N GLU A 156 -11.74 4.54 4.66
CA GLU A 156 -10.48 4.19 3.99
C GLU A 156 -10.31 2.68 3.82
N LEU A 157 -10.77 1.88 4.81
CA LEU A 157 -10.74 0.41 4.70
C LEU A 157 -11.64 -0.10 3.57
N LEU A 158 -12.76 0.59 3.26
CA LEU A 158 -13.69 0.20 2.20
C LEU A 158 -13.07 0.24 0.80
N ARG A 159 -11.91 0.85 0.63
CA ARG A 159 -11.14 0.88 -0.61
C ARG A 159 -10.26 -0.36 -0.79
N LEU A 160 -10.10 -1.14 0.27
CA LEU A 160 -9.32 -2.36 0.22
C LEU A 160 -10.08 -3.46 -0.55
N PRO A 161 -9.37 -4.31 -1.27
CA PRO A 161 -9.99 -5.34 -2.10
C PRO A 161 -11.01 -6.22 -1.40
N VAL A 162 -10.80 -6.55 -0.13
CA VAL A 162 -11.71 -7.39 0.67
C VAL A 162 -13.11 -6.78 0.87
N TYR A 163 -13.26 -5.49 0.62
CA TYR A 163 -14.55 -4.77 0.61
C TYR A 163 -15.12 -4.57 -0.81
N THR A 164 -14.38 -4.95 -1.86
CA THR A 164 -14.86 -4.88 -3.24
C THR A 164 -15.79 -6.07 -3.53
N PRO A 165 -16.90 -5.89 -4.27
CA PRO A 165 -17.84 -6.99 -4.49
C PRO A 165 -17.27 -8.04 -5.44
N SER A 166 -17.69 -9.27 -5.27
CA SER A 166 -17.45 -10.36 -6.21
C SER A 166 -18.76 -11.07 -6.55
N CYS A 167 -18.98 -11.33 -7.83
CA CYS A 167 -20.24 -11.92 -8.27
C CYS A 167 -20.48 -13.27 -7.59
N SER A 168 -21.43 -13.31 -6.66
CA SER A 168 -21.76 -14.46 -5.82
C SER A 168 -22.20 -15.70 -6.61
N LYS A 169 -22.56 -15.54 -7.88
CA LYS A 169 -22.88 -16.64 -8.79
C LYS A 169 -21.65 -17.49 -9.14
N TYR A 170 -20.49 -16.86 -9.33
CA TYR A 170 -19.26 -17.51 -9.77
C TYR A 170 -18.17 -17.56 -8.69
N ALA A 171 -18.05 -16.52 -7.88
CA ALA A 171 -17.08 -16.42 -6.80
C ALA A 171 -17.53 -17.23 -5.57
N LYS A 172 -17.45 -18.57 -5.65
CA LYS A 172 -17.86 -19.49 -4.57
C LYS A 172 -16.72 -19.81 -3.63
N GLU A 173 -15.51 -20.03 -4.18
CA GLU A 173 -14.33 -20.43 -3.44
C GLU A 173 -13.14 -19.59 -3.90
N THR A 174 -12.33 -19.15 -2.95
CA THR A 174 -11.07 -18.44 -3.23
C THR A 174 -10.09 -19.40 -3.90
N GLY A 175 -9.35 -18.91 -4.90
CA GLY A 175 -8.35 -19.72 -5.62
C GLY A 175 -8.91 -20.72 -6.63
N SER A 176 -10.24 -20.75 -6.87
CA SER A 176 -10.85 -21.66 -7.86
C SER A 176 -10.60 -21.26 -9.33
N GLY A 177 -9.95 -20.09 -9.57
CA GLY A 177 -9.60 -19.60 -10.91
C GLY A 177 -10.75 -18.93 -11.67
N TRP A 178 -11.87 -18.65 -11.01
CA TRP A 178 -13.00 -17.91 -11.59
C TRP A 178 -12.60 -16.50 -12.02
N ASP A 179 -11.69 -15.89 -11.31
CA ASP A 179 -11.18 -14.52 -11.46
C ASP A 179 -10.34 -14.31 -12.73
N LYS A 180 -9.71 -15.38 -13.23
CA LYS A 180 -8.87 -15.37 -14.46
C LYS A 180 -9.61 -15.87 -15.71
N ASN A 181 -10.87 -16.28 -15.58
CA ASN A 181 -11.68 -16.73 -16.70
C ASN A 181 -12.65 -15.62 -17.13
N PRO A 182 -12.55 -15.08 -18.37
CA PRO A 182 -13.42 -14.01 -18.89
C PRO A 182 -14.92 -14.27 -18.79
N GLU A 183 -15.35 -15.56 -18.79
CA GLU A 183 -16.77 -15.91 -18.68
C GLU A 183 -17.31 -15.83 -17.25
N THR A 184 -16.44 -15.87 -16.25
CA THR A 184 -16.81 -15.89 -14.83
C THR A 184 -16.30 -14.69 -14.04
N SER A 185 -15.23 -14.04 -14.51
CA SER A 185 -14.67 -12.80 -13.95
C SER A 185 -15.53 -11.60 -14.38
N LEU A 186 -16.72 -11.49 -13.79
CA LEU A 186 -17.60 -10.37 -14.06
C LEU A 186 -17.14 -9.12 -13.32
N SER A 187 -17.35 -7.97 -13.93
CA SER A 187 -17.07 -6.67 -13.36
C SER A 187 -18.36 -5.87 -13.14
N ASN A 188 -18.44 -5.13 -12.05
CA ASN A 188 -19.45 -4.13 -11.77
C ASN A 188 -19.03 -2.70 -12.13
N GLY A 189 -17.77 -2.52 -12.59
CA GLY A 189 -17.15 -1.23 -12.89
C GLY A 189 -17.00 -0.95 -14.39
N PRO A 190 -16.15 0.02 -14.76
CA PRO A 190 -16.03 0.55 -16.12
C PRO A 190 -15.42 -0.39 -17.15
N PHE A 191 -14.66 -1.40 -16.70
CA PHE A 191 -14.03 -2.39 -17.59
C PHE A 191 -14.26 -3.79 -17.07
N TYR A 192 -14.25 -4.78 -17.96
CA TYR A 192 -14.31 -6.20 -17.63
C TYR A 192 -13.20 -6.97 -18.35
N LEU A 193 -12.84 -8.14 -17.81
CA LEU A 193 -11.82 -9.00 -18.38
C LEU A 193 -12.33 -9.59 -19.71
N GLU A 194 -11.69 -9.20 -20.82
CA GLU A 194 -11.98 -9.74 -22.18
C GLU A 194 -11.10 -10.95 -22.48
N LYS A 195 -9.85 -10.94 -22.00
CA LYS A 195 -8.87 -11.99 -22.27
C LYS A 195 -7.83 -12.08 -21.15
N TYR A 196 -7.41 -13.29 -20.85
CA TYR A 196 -6.31 -13.57 -19.94
C TYR A 196 -5.36 -14.59 -20.56
N VAL A 197 -4.08 -14.29 -20.64
CA VAL A 197 -3.02 -15.17 -21.11
C VAL A 197 -1.96 -15.23 -20.01
N PRO A 198 -1.87 -16.36 -19.29
CA PRO A 198 -0.96 -16.51 -18.15
C PRO A 198 0.46 -16.09 -18.50
N GLU A 199 1.12 -15.39 -17.55
CA GLU A 199 2.51 -14.94 -17.63
C GLU A 199 2.84 -14.00 -18.81
N GLN A 200 1.84 -13.56 -19.58
CA GLN A 200 2.05 -12.71 -20.74
C GLN A 200 1.27 -11.39 -20.65
N TYR A 201 -0.06 -11.46 -20.59
CA TYR A 201 -0.91 -10.27 -20.57
C TYR A 201 -2.37 -10.59 -20.24
N PHE A 202 -3.10 -9.57 -19.86
CA PHE A 202 -4.57 -9.59 -19.88
C PHE A 202 -5.12 -8.33 -20.55
N VAL A 203 -6.36 -8.42 -21.03
CA VAL A 203 -7.06 -7.34 -21.72
C VAL A 203 -8.35 -7.02 -20.99
N LEU A 204 -8.51 -5.77 -20.65
CA LEU A 204 -9.75 -5.19 -20.16
C LEU A 204 -10.48 -4.51 -21.30
N LYS A 205 -11.80 -4.68 -21.37
CA LYS A 205 -12.67 -4.03 -22.34
C LYS A 205 -13.70 -3.19 -21.62
N LYS A 206 -14.04 -2.04 -22.22
CA LYS A 206 -15.07 -1.13 -21.73
C LYS A 206 -16.38 -1.88 -21.47
N ASN A 207 -16.98 -1.61 -20.31
CA ASN A 207 -18.29 -2.13 -19.91
C ASN A 207 -19.37 -1.12 -20.29
N GLU A 208 -20.04 -1.36 -21.40
CA GLU A 208 -21.15 -0.51 -21.87
C GLU A 208 -22.38 -0.51 -20.95
N ARG A 209 -22.41 -1.43 -19.96
CA ARG A 209 -23.47 -1.52 -18.94
C ARG A 209 -23.12 -0.83 -17.63
N TYR A 210 -21.89 -0.27 -17.56
CA TYR A 210 -21.47 0.48 -16.40
C TYR A 210 -22.37 1.69 -16.18
N TRP A 211 -22.79 1.97 -14.96
CA TRP A 211 -23.71 3.06 -14.66
C TRP A 211 -23.22 4.44 -15.13
N ASN A 212 -21.90 4.64 -15.23
CA ASN A 212 -21.26 5.87 -15.71
C ASN A 212 -20.44 5.62 -16.99
N ALA A 213 -20.92 4.76 -17.88
CA ALA A 213 -20.21 4.38 -19.11
C ALA A 213 -19.87 5.56 -20.02
N ASP A 214 -20.66 6.64 -19.99
CA ASP A 214 -20.43 7.85 -20.79
C ASP A 214 -19.15 8.60 -20.38
N ALA A 215 -18.69 8.47 -19.14
CA ALA A 215 -17.44 9.05 -18.65
C ALA A 215 -16.20 8.20 -18.97
N VAL A 216 -16.38 6.99 -19.47
CA VAL A 216 -15.29 6.06 -19.80
C VAL A 216 -14.90 6.26 -21.26
N HIS A 217 -13.66 6.70 -21.52
CA HIS A 217 -13.21 7.07 -22.87
C HIS A 217 -12.45 5.97 -23.59
N LEU A 218 -11.72 5.12 -22.84
CA LEU A 218 -10.96 4.01 -23.42
C LEU A 218 -11.88 2.83 -23.76
N GLU A 219 -11.61 2.20 -24.90
CA GLU A 219 -12.29 0.98 -25.34
C GLU A 219 -11.61 -0.28 -24.81
N ARG A 220 -10.28 -0.25 -24.65
CA ARG A 220 -9.46 -1.34 -24.15
C ARG A 220 -8.23 -0.87 -23.40
N ILE A 221 -7.84 -1.67 -22.40
CA ILE A 221 -6.58 -1.55 -21.67
C ILE A 221 -5.92 -2.92 -21.69
N THR A 222 -4.68 -3.00 -22.18
CA THR A 222 -3.88 -4.21 -22.16
C THR A 222 -2.77 -4.08 -21.13
N TYR A 223 -2.73 -4.97 -20.14
CA TYR A 223 -1.62 -5.07 -19.18
C TYR A 223 -0.68 -6.17 -19.67
N ARG A 224 0.56 -5.81 -19.98
CA ARG A 224 1.63 -6.75 -20.38
C ARG A 224 2.60 -6.96 -19.23
N PHE A 225 2.93 -8.22 -18.97
CA PHE A 225 3.87 -8.62 -17.93
C PHE A 225 5.30 -8.63 -18.46
N PHE A 226 6.22 -8.12 -17.64
CA PHE A 226 7.65 -8.13 -17.90
C PHE A 226 8.38 -8.62 -16.65
N GLU A 227 9.40 -9.44 -16.82
CA GLU A 227 10.25 -9.89 -15.72
C GLU A 227 11.26 -8.82 -15.31
N GLU A 228 11.75 -8.02 -16.29
CA GLU A 228 12.82 -7.05 -16.10
C GLU A 228 12.34 -5.62 -16.41
N GLN A 229 12.61 -4.69 -15.50
CA GLN A 229 12.27 -3.27 -15.68
C GLN A 229 12.95 -2.65 -16.90
N GLN A 230 14.18 -3.10 -17.24
CA GLN A 230 14.88 -2.66 -18.46
C GLN A 230 14.13 -3.05 -19.74
N ALA A 231 13.46 -4.20 -19.74
CA ALA A 231 12.63 -4.61 -20.88
C ALA A 231 11.36 -3.76 -20.99
N MET A 232 10.79 -3.33 -19.85
CA MET A 232 9.65 -2.38 -19.82
C MET A 232 10.05 -1.03 -20.43
N LEU A 233 11.20 -0.48 -20.03
CA LEU A 233 11.73 0.77 -20.58
C LEU A 233 11.95 0.66 -22.10
N SER A 234 12.58 -0.42 -22.55
CA SER A 234 12.81 -0.65 -23.98
C SER A 234 11.50 -0.76 -24.78
N ALA A 235 10.48 -1.43 -24.23
CA ALA A 235 9.16 -1.53 -24.85
C ALA A 235 8.46 -0.16 -24.95
N TYR A 236 8.65 0.71 -23.94
CA TYR A 236 8.15 2.09 -23.99
C TYR A 236 8.87 2.91 -25.06
N GLU A 237 10.21 2.87 -25.12
CA GLU A 237 11.01 3.59 -26.09
C GLU A 237 10.72 3.17 -27.55
N THR A 238 10.44 1.88 -27.76
CA THR A 238 10.05 1.33 -29.08
C THR A 238 8.58 1.51 -29.40
N LYS A 239 7.79 2.10 -28.48
CA LYS A 239 6.34 2.32 -28.59
C LYS A 239 5.53 1.03 -28.72
N GLU A 240 6.02 -0.04 -28.14
CA GLU A 240 5.27 -1.29 -27.98
C GLU A 240 4.28 -1.23 -26.83
N VAL A 241 4.55 -0.34 -25.84
CA VAL A 241 3.65 0.01 -24.75
C VAL A 241 3.50 1.52 -24.65
N ASP A 242 2.38 1.96 -24.10
CA ASP A 242 2.02 3.37 -23.97
C ASP A 242 2.33 3.92 -22.57
N VAL A 243 2.38 3.01 -21.59
CA VAL A 243 2.68 3.31 -20.19
C VAL A 243 3.65 2.25 -19.67
N ALA A 244 4.64 2.67 -18.88
CA ALA A 244 5.52 1.78 -18.13
C ALA A 244 5.59 2.25 -16.67
N VAL A 245 5.23 1.37 -15.72
CA VAL A 245 5.11 1.72 -14.30
C VAL A 245 6.25 1.16 -13.47
N SER A 246 6.56 1.83 -12.35
CA SER A 246 7.57 1.38 -11.37
C SER A 246 8.94 1.08 -12.00
N LEU A 247 9.42 2.00 -12.84
CA LEU A 247 10.72 1.91 -13.49
C LEU A 247 11.87 2.24 -12.52
N PRO A 248 13.12 1.85 -12.82
CA PRO A 248 14.28 2.16 -11.99
C PRO A 248 14.52 3.66 -11.83
N SER A 249 15.12 4.08 -10.71
CA SER A 249 15.43 5.48 -10.40
C SER A 249 16.25 6.19 -11.49
N VAL A 250 17.16 5.51 -12.15
CA VAL A 250 17.95 6.06 -13.28
C VAL A 250 17.07 6.64 -14.39
N VAL A 251 15.83 6.17 -14.54
CA VAL A 251 14.88 6.70 -15.54
C VAL A 251 14.44 8.12 -15.17
N MET A 252 14.39 8.48 -13.88
CA MET A 252 14.06 9.84 -13.44
C MET A 252 15.09 10.84 -13.97
N GLU A 253 16.39 10.52 -13.89
CA GLU A 253 17.46 11.35 -14.47
C GLU A 253 17.36 11.44 -15.99
N LEU A 254 17.17 10.31 -16.68
CA LEU A 254 17.12 10.22 -18.14
C LEU A 254 15.92 10.97 -18.76
N TYR A 255 14.83 11.06 -18.00
CA TYR A 255 13.57 11.68 -18.44
C TYR A 255 13.28 13.00 -17.73
N GLN A 256 14.17 13.51 -16.89
CA GLN A 256 14.00 14.79 -16.21
C GLN A 256 13.65 15.92 -17.19
N GLY A 257 12.54 16.60 -16.93
CA GLY A 257 12.03 17.69 -17.76
C GLY A 257 11.33 17.26 -19.05
N LYS A 258 11.09 15.96 -19.27
CA LYS A 258 10.23 15.46 -20.35
C LYS A 258 8.80 15.29 -19.87
N ASP A 259 7.82 15.50 -20.77
CA ASP A 259 6.40 15.46 -20.47
C ASP A 259 5.87 14.03 -20.18
N ASP A 260 6.62 13.00 -20.54
CA ASP A 260 6.26 11.60 -20.29
C ASP A 260 6.66 11.09 -18.89
N LEU A 261 7.53 11.82 -18.18
CA LEU A 261 7.90 11.42 -16.81
C LEU A 261 6.79 11.79 -15.80
N VAL A 262 6.24 10.79 -15.16
CA VAL A 262 5.29 10.94 -14.06
C VAL A 262 5.88 10.30 -12.80
N VAL A 263 6.29 11.15 -11.88
CA VAL A 263 6.78 10.72 -10.56
C VAL A 263 5.61 10.74 -9.59
N THR A 264 5.34 9.62 -8.96
CA THR A 264 4.29 9.49 -7.96
C THR A 264 4.91 9.23 -6.58
N ASP A 265 4.36 9.88 -5.57
CA ASP A 265 4.78 9.65 -4.19
C ASP A 265 4.16 8.34 -3.68
N ASN A 266 4.97 7.47 -3.10
CA ASN A 266 4.47 6.30 -2.39
C ASN A 266 4.34 6.64 -0.90
N ILE A 267 3.22 6.28 -0.30
CA ILE A 267 3.10 6.35 1.16
C ILE A 267 3.82 5.13 1.73
N ALA A 268 5.15 5.13 1.59
CA ALA A 268 6.04 4.04 1.98
C ALA A 268 7.27 4.56 2.70
N THR A 269 7.66 3.86 3.76
CA THR A 269 8.90 4.14 4.51
C THR A 269 9.80 2.91 4.51
N ARG A 270 11.04 3.12 4.11
CA ARG A 270 12.12 2.15 4.26
C ARG A 270 12.78 2.35 5.63
N TYR A 271 12.95 1.26 6.37
CA TYR A 271 13.54 1.29 7.70
C TYR A 271 14.21 -0.04 8.05
N ILE A 272 14.93 -0.05 9.16
CA ILE A 272 15.57 -1.25 9.72
C ILE A 272 14.89 -1.59 11.05
N TYR A 273 14.57 -2.85 11.27
CA TYR A 273 14.27 -3.40 12.58
C TYR A 273 15.58 -3.74 13.33
N PRO A 274 15.87 -3.09 14.47
CA PRO A 274 16.76 -3.66 15.47
C PRO A 274 16.00 -4.76 16.21
N ASN A 275 16.62 -5.89 16.47
CA ASN A 275 16.04 -6.94 17.30
C ASN A 275 16.29 -6.61 18.78
N LEU A 276 15.23 -6.27 19.50
CA LEU A 276 15.30 -5.83 20.91
C LEU A 276 15.65 -6.96 21.88
N ASP A 277 15.53 -8.22 21.47
CA ASP A 277 15.92 -9.38 22.26
C ASP A 277 17.44 -9.69 22.12
N VAL A 278 18.17 -8.99 21.25
CA VAL A 278 19.60 -9.19 20.96
C VAL A 278 20.46 -8.10 21.59
N LYS A 279 21.48 -8.50 22.37
CA LYS A 279 22.46 -7.53 22.90
C LYS A 279 23.45 -7.06 21.83
N PRO A 280 23.78 -5.77 21.79
CA PRO A 280 23.43 -4.71 22.74
C PRO A 280 22.19 -3.89 22.31
N LEU A 281 21.37 -4.38 21.39
CA LEU A 281 20.20 -3.66 20.86
C LEU A 281 19.03 -3.57 21.86
N ASP A 282 19.10 -4.30 22.98
CA ASP A 282 18.19 -4.17 24.13
C ASP A 282 18.38 -2.83 24.89
N ASP A 283 19.56 -2.19 24.75
CA ASP A 283 19.85 -0.87 25.35
C ASP A 283 19.39 0.27 24.41
N VAL A 284 18.45 1.11 24.88
CA VAL A 284 17.96 2.25 24.12
C VAL A 284 19.05 3.21 23.69
N ARG A 285 20.11 3.40 24.51
CA ARG A 285 21.24 4.29 24.16
C ARG A 285 22.00 3.79 22.94
N VAL A 286 22.07 2.49 22.74
CA VAL A 286 22.70 1.87 21.56
C VAL A 286 21.83 2.10 20.33
N ARG A 287 20.49 1.90 20.44
CA ARG A 287 19.57 2.13 19.35
C ARG A 287 19.53 3.61 18.93
N GLU A 288 19.50 4.52 19.93
CA GLU A 288 19.61 5.95 19.70
C GLU A 288 20.94 6.29 19.00
N ALA A 289 22.07 5.78 19.50
CA ALA A 289 23.37 6.02 18.89
C ALA A 289 23.43 5.60 17.41
N ILE A 290 22.87 4.44 17.06
CA ILE A 290 22.82 3.97 15.67
C ILE A 290 21.93 4.91 14.83
N ASN A 291 20.77 5.31 15.32
CA ASN A 291 19.85 6.20 14.61
C ASN A 291 20.48 7.57 14.31
N LEU A 292 21.11 8.19 15.33
CA LEU A 292 21.71 9.52 15.22
C LEU A 292 22.98 9.53 14.36
N ALA A 293 23.63 8.38 14.15
CA ALA A 293 24.87 8.26 13.39
C ALA A 293 24.67 8.14 11.87
N ILE A 294 23.43 7.89 11.41
CA ILE A 294 23.12 7.72 9.99
C ILE A 294 22.75 9.08 9.39
N ASN A 295 23.53 9.52 8.39
CA ASN A 295 23.20 10.67 7.56
C ASN A 295 22.30 10.21 6.40
N ARG A 296 21.01 10.54 6.48
CA ARG A 296 20.00 10.10 5.53
C ARG A 296 20.01 10.87 4.22
N GLU A 297 20.44 12.14 4.24
CA GLU A 297 20.62 12.91 3.01
C GLU A 297 21.72 12.30 2.12
N ASP A 298 22.86 11.98 2.73
CA ASP A 298 23.96 11.36 1.99
C ASP A 298 23.62 9.93 1.57
N LEU A 299 22.87 9.19 2.40
CA LEU A 299 22.32 7.88 2.03
C LEU A 299 21.48 7.99 0.75
N CYS A 300 20.48 8.88 0.73
CA CYS A 300 19.59 9.05 -0.42
C CYS A 300 20.33 9.47 -1.69
N LYS A 301 21.31 10.40 -1.60
CA LYS A 301 22.16 10.79 -2.74
C LYS A 301 22.95 9.63 -3.35
N MET A 302 23.26 8.60 -2.54
CA MET A 302 24.05 7.46 -3.00
C MET A 302 23.19 6.32 -3.55
N VAL A 303 21.95 6.17 -3.06
CA VAL A 303 21.11 5.02 -3.42
C VAL A 303 20.10 5.30 -4.53
N GLY A 304 19.74 6.57 -4.81
CA GLY A 304 18.93 6.94 -5.96
C GLY A 304 17.96 8.11 -5.72
N GLU A 305 17.60 8.80 -6.82
CA GLU A 305 16.71 9.98 -6.81
C GLU A 305 15.25 9.68 -6.49
N ASP A 306 14.85 8.41 -6.49
CA ASP A 306 13.52 7.95 -6.08
C ASP A 306 13.38 7.82 -4.56
N THR A 307 14.41 8.21 -3.80
CA THR A 307 14.42 8.21 -2.33
C THR A 307 14.40 9.63 -1.76
N GLU A 308 13.72 9.79 -0.63
CA GLU A 308 13.62 11.05 0.10
C GLU A 308 13.90 10.80 1.60
N PRO A 309 14.91 11.47 2.21
CA PRO A 309 15.32 11.18 3.58
C PRO A 309 14.19 11.41 4.58
N THR A 310 14.05 10.51 5.58
CA THR A 310 13.08 10.67 6.65
C THR A 310 13.61 10.14 7.98
N VAL A 311 13.26 10.82 9.06
CA VAL A 311 13.45 10.38 10.45
C VAL A 311 12.15 9.87 11.06
N ASN A 312 11.04 9.94 10.32
CA ASN A 312 9.72 9.51 10.75
C ASN A 312 9.45 8.06 10.33
N PHE A 313 8.63 7.36 11.08
CA PHE A 313 8.09 6.05 10.71
C PHE A 313 6.91 6.20 9.77
N VAL A 314 5.96 7.08 10.13
CA VAL A 314 4.86 7.43 9.22
C VAL A 314 5.45 8.09 7.98
N ALA A 315 5.00 7.66 6.80
CA ALA A 315 5.56 8.15 5.54
C ALA A 315 5.28 9.65 5.34
N LYS A 316 6.23 10.37 4.74
CA LYS A 316 6.17 11.81 4.51
C LYS A 316 4.91 12.29 3.78
N ARG A 317 4.33 11.47 2.93
CA ARG A 317 3.15 11.82 2.13
C ARG A 317 1.84 11.29 2.71
N MET A 318 1.88 10.77 3.94
CA MET A 318 0.67 10.42 4.68
C MET A 318 -0.07 11.71 5.07
N LYS A 319 -1.25 11.91 4.48
CA LYS A 319 -2.14 13.00 4.89
C LYS A 319 -2.86 12.64 6.19
N ASN A 320 -3.06 13.63 7.02
CA ASN A 320 -3.97 13.54 8.13
C ASN A 320 -5.39 13.85 7.63
N ASN A 321 -6.29 12.89 7.74
CA ASN A 321 -7.67 13.00 7.25
C ASN A 321 -8.49 14.10 7.97
N THR A 322 -8.00 14.60 9.11
CA THR A 322 -8.64 15.67 9.88
C THR A 322 -8.26 17.06 9.41
N THR A 323 -6.97 17.28 9.17
CA THR A 323 -6.41 18.59 8.83
C THR A 323 -6.20 18.79 7.34
N GLY A 324 -6.05 17.70 6.58
CA GLY A 324 -5.65 17.69 5.18
C GLY A 324 -4.15 17.92 4.94
N GLU A 325 -3.40 18.25 6.00
CA GLU A 325 -1.94 18.45 5.95
C GLU A 325 -1.20 17.12 6.01
N TYR A 326 0.09 17.12 5.72
CA TYR A 326 0.92 15.92 5.90
C TYR A 326 1.20 15.69 7.38
N PHE A 327 0.89 14.49 7.88
CA PHE A 327 1.02 14.13 9.29
C PHE A 327 2.39 14.50 9.87
N VAL A 328 3.48 14.20 9.17
CA VAL A 328 4.84 14.48 9.65
C VAL A 328 5.21 15.97 9.69
N GLU A 329 4.41 16.85 9.09
CA GLU A 329 4.61 18.30 9.09
C GLU A 329 3.85 19.01 10.22
N GLU A 330 3.00 18.28 10.94
CA GLU A 330 2.18 18.82 12.04
C GLU A 330 2.90 18.81 13.40
N ALA A 331 4.06 18.12 13.48
CA ALA A 331 4.85 18.02 14.70
C ALA A 331 6.35 18.17 14.39
N ASP A 332 7.14 18.45 15.43
CA ASP A 332 8.60 18.43 15.31
C ASP A 332 9.10 17.03 14.95
N PRO A 333 10.21 16.91 14.18
CA PRO A 333 10.82 15.62 13.88
C PRO A 333 11.13 14.84 15.15
N PRO A 334 10.92 13.51 15.17
CA PRO A 334 11.16 12.68 16.37
C PRO A 334 12.59 12.81 16.94
N PHE A 335 13.57 13.03 16.08
CA PHE A 335 14.96 13.27 16.46
C PHE A 335 15.71 14.00 15.35
N GLU A 336 16.90 14.55 15.72
CA GLU A 336 17.86 15.12 14.79
C GLU A 336 19.12 14.25 14.73
N GLU A 337 19.70 14.08 13.54
CA GLU A 337 20.97 13.38 13.35
C GLU A 337 22.11 14.12 14.06
N ASN A 338 22.92 13.38 14.85
CA ASN A 338 23.99 13.98 15.64
C ASN A 338 25.07 12.94 15.97
N VAL A 339 26.14 12.93 15.21
CA VAL A 339 27.25 11.98 15.38
C VAL A 339 27.98 12.13 16.71
N GLU A 340 28.12 13.35 17.23
CA GLU A 340 28.81 13.60 18.51
C GLU A 340 27.98 13.00 19.67
N LYS A 341 26.68 13.31 19.73
CA LYS A 341 25.76 12.71 20.70
C LYS A 341 25.72 11.19 20.57
N SER A 342 25.75 10.68 19.36
CA SER A 342 25.78 9.25 19.07
C SER A 342 27.01 8.56 19.71
N ARG A 343 28.21 9.14 19.58
CA ARG A 343 29.44 8.64 20.21
C ARG A 343 29.38 8.68 21.74
N GLU A 344 28.81 9.75 22.29
CA GLU A 344 28.61 9.88 23.75
C GLU A 344 27.69 8.78 24.29
N LEU A 345 26.56 8.53 23.63
CA LEU A 345 25.60 7.49 23.99
C LEU A 345 26.22 6.10 23.93
N LEU A 346 26.96 5.81 22.86
CA LEU A 346 27.64 4.54 22.69
C LEU A 346 28.71 4.33 23.78
N SER A 347 29.43 5.38 24.16
CA SER A 347 30.39 5.37 25.26
C SER A 347 29.70 5.10 26.61
N GLN A 348 28.56 5.76 26.88
CA GLN A 348 27.75 5.55 28.09
C GLN A 348 27.16 4.14 28.16
N ALA A 349 26.89 3.52 27.01
CA ALA A 349 26.46 2.13 26.90
C ALA A 349 27.59 1.11 27.12
N GLY A 350 28.85 1.58 27.32
CA GLY A 350 30.00 0.74 27.61
C GLY A 350 30.93 0.46 26.43
N TYR A 351 30.72 1.14 25.30
CA TYR A 351 31.50 0.95 24.05
C TYR A 351 32.22 2.22 23.60
N PRO A 352 33.16 2.79 24.42
CA PRO A 352 33.85 3.99 24.06
C PRO A 352 34.66 3.81 22.76
N ASP A 353 34.52 4.72 21.79
CA ASP A 353 35.10 4.60 20.46
C ASP A 353 34.77 3.29 19.72
N GLY A 354 33.62 2.69 19.97
CA GLY A 354 33.21 1.40 19.42
C GLY A 354 33.96 0.18 19.97
N LYS A 355 34.86 0.37 20.96
CA LYS A 355 35.66 -0.72 21.51
C LYS A 355 34.81 -1.76 22.24
N GLY A 356 34.94 -3.03 21.82
CA GLY A 356 34.20 -4.15 22.40
C GLY A 356 32.77 -4.27 21.93
N PHE A 357 32.30 -3.42 21.01
CA PHE A 357 31.00 -3.59 20.39
C PHE A 357 30.98 -4.89 19.56
N PRO A 358 29.94 -5.74 19.70
CA PRO A 358 29.86 -6.97 18.94
C PRO A 358 29.60 -6.69 17.46
N VAL A 359 30.04 -7.58 16.58
CA VAL A 359 29.72 -7.50 15.15
C VAL A 359 28.25 -7.91 14.98
N LEU A 360 27.40 -6.94 14.62
CA LEU A 360 25.99 -7.20 14.29
C LEU A 360 25.84 -7.63 12.83
N THR A 361 24.88 -8.50 12.55
CA THR A 361 24.53 -8.91 11.20
C THR A 361 23.32 -8.11 10.71
N TYR A 362 23.46 -7.41 9.59
CA TYR A 362 22.36 -6.75 8.89
C TYR A 362 21.89 -7.63 7.73
N LYS A 363 20.67 -8.14 7.83
CA LYS A 363 20.03 -9.00 6.84
C LYS A 363 19.07 -8.20 5.96
N TYR A 364 19.17 -8.40 4.66
CA TYR A 364 18.37 -7.67 3.67
C TYR A 364 18.11 -8.52 2.43
N PRO A 365 17.04 -8.25 1.64
CA PRO A 365 16.81 -8.90 0.36
C PRO A 365 17.93 -8.59 -0.64
N SER A 366 18.28 -9.58 -1.49
CA SER A 366 19.29 -9.42 -2.55
C SER A 366 18.75 -8.62 -3.74
N LEU A 367 18.25 -7.40 -3.46
CA LEU A 367 17.82 -6.40 -4.42
C LEU A 367 18.87 -5.28 -4.46
N GLU A 368 19.05 -4.65 -5.61
CA GLU A 368 20.09 -3.63 -5.83
C GLU A 368 20.01 -2.48 -4.82
N LEU A 369 18.84 -1.82 -4.70
CA LEU A 369 18.61 -0.75 -3.74
C LEU A 369 18.88 -1.17 -2.28
N ASP A 370 18.55 -2.41 -1.91
CA ASP A 370 18.79 -2.91 -0.54
C ASP A 370 20.27 -3.18 -0.29
N ALA A 371 21.00 -3.65 -1.30
CA ALA A 371 22.43 -3.88 -1.23
C ALA A 371 23.22 -2.57 -1.11
N ASP A 372 22.88 -1.57 -1.91
CA ASP A 372 23.51 -0.24 -1.88
C ASP A 372 23.21 0.46 -0.55
N THR A 373 21.95 0.43 -0.11
CA THR A 373 21.55 0.95 1.22
C THR A 373 22.38 0.31 2.34
N ALA A 374 22.54 -1.01 2.31
CA ALA A 374 23.27 -1.75 3.34
C ALA A 374 24.77 -1.37 3.36
N GLN A 375 25.38 -1.20 2.20
CA GLN A 375 26.80 -0.79 2.09
C GLN A 375 27.03 0.63 2.63
N VAL A 376 26.14 1.57 2.29
CA VAL A 376 26.25 2.95 2.78
C VAL A 376 26.09 3.00 4.30
N ILE A 377 25.12 2.29 4.86
CA ILE A 377 24.91 2.22 6.32
C ILE A 377 26.09 1.57 7.03
N GLN A 378 26.64 0.48 6.49
CA GLN A 378 27.83 -0.18 7.04
C GLN A 378 29.01 0.81 7.12
N GLU A 379 29.27 1.56 6.05
CA GLU A 379 30.35 2.53 5.98
C GLU A 379 30.12 3.69 6.95
N GLN A 380 28.93 4.27 6.99
CA GLN A 380 28.60 5.37 7.91
C GLN A 380 28.77 4.96 9.39
N LEU A 381 28.28 3.78 9.77
CA LEU A 381 28.43 3.28 11.15
C LEU A 381 29.88 2.97 11.48
N LYS A 382 30.66 2.50 10.51
CA LYS A 382 32.13 2.33 10.69
C LYS A 382 32.84 3.66 10.88
N GLN A 383 32.54 4.66 10.08
CA GLN A 383 33.18 5.99 10.15
C GLN A 383 32.75 6.77 11.38
N ASN A 384 31.46 6.77 11.68
CA ASN A 384 30.88 7.59 12.73
C ASN A 384 31.04 7.00 14.12
N LEU A 385 30.91 5.67 14.27
CA LEU A 385 30.90 4.97 15.57
C LEU A 385 32.05 3.97 15.73
N ASN A 386 32.82 3.69 14.68
CA ASN A 386 33.82 2.63 14.65
C ASN A 386 33.28 1.26 15.02
N ILE A 387 32.04 0.95 14.70
CA ILE A 387 31.42 -0.37 14.86
C ILE A 387 31.43 -1.12 13.52
N GLU A 388 31.49 -2.46 13.60
CA GLU A 388 31.49 -3.31 12.42
C GLU A 388 30.15 -4.01 12.28
N ILE A 389 29.59 -3.98 11.07
CA ILE A 389 28.37 -4.69 10.69
C ILE A 389 28.68 -5.67 9.58
N LYS A 390 28.25 -6.92 9.75
CA LYS A 390 28.27 -7.95 8.70
C LYS A 390 27.02 -7.81 7.84
N LEU A 391 27.20 -7.73 6.53
CA LEU A 391 26.11 -7.72 5.56
C LEU A 391 25.76 -9.14 5.11
N GLU A 392 24.47 -9.45 5.10
CA GLU A 392 23.95 -10.76 4.69
C GLU A 392 22.74 -10.58 3.77
N ALA A 393 22.99 -10.68 2.45
CA ALA A 393 21.94 -10.68 1.44
C ALA A 393 21.21 -12.03 1.42
N GLN A 394 19.88 -11.99 1.32
CA GLN A 394 19.01 -13.16 1.29
C GLN A 394 18.04 -13.07 0.11
N GLU A 395 17.56 -14.20 -0.39
CA GLU A 395 16.41 -14.23 -1.28
C GLU A 395 15.20 -13.62 -0.56
N LEU A 396 14.30 -12.94 -1.29
CA LEU A 396 13.22 -12.13 -0.74
C LEU A 396 12.30 -12.91 0.23
N GLN A 397 11.85 -14.11 -0.16
CA GLN A 397 10.98 -14.93 0.69
C GLN A 397 11.71 -15.48 1.92
N THR A 398 13.00 -15.79 1.75
CA THR A 398 13.87 -16.20 2.85
C THR A 398 14.04 -15.06 3.85
N ASN A 399 14.20 -13.82 3.38
CA ASN A 399 14.28 -12.64 4.26
C ASN A 399 12.97 -12.41 5.03
N TYR A 400 11.82 -12.59 4.39
CA TYR A 400 10.52 -12.52 5.07
C TYR A 400 10.38 -13.58 6.17
N ALA A 401 10.76 -14.83 5.89
CA ALA A 401 10.74 -15.91 6.89
C ALA A 401 11.72 -15.65 8.04
N THR A 402 12.94 -15.19 7.74
CA THR A 402 13.97 -14.81 8.70
C THR A 402 13.47 -13.74 9.66
N ARG A 403 12.84 -12.68 9.13
CA ARG A 403 12.30 -11.58 9.91
C ARG A 403 11.16 -12.02 10.81
N ARG A 404 10.19 -12.77 10.29
CA ARG A 404 9.06 -13.31 11.09
C ARG A 404 9.52 -14.25 12.20
N ALA A 405 10.61 -14.96 12.00
CA ALA A 405 11.18 -15.85 13.01
C ALA A 405 12.08 -15.13 14.04
N GLY A 406 12.31 -13.82 13.92
CA GLY A 406 13.22 -13.07 14.80
C GLY A 406 14.70 -13.45 14.66
N ASN A 407 15.11 -14.11 13.57
CA ASN A 407 16.46 -14.63 13.37
C ASN A 407 17.39 -13.58 12.74
N PHE A 408 17.56 -12.42 13.37
CA PHE A 408 18.40 -11.33 12.89
C PHE A 408 18.87 -10.46 14.05
N ASP A 409 19.94 -9.69 13.84
CA ASP A 409 20.32 -8.58 14.73
C ASP A 409 19.71 -7.28 14.20
N LEU A 410 19.96 -6.98 12.92
CA LEU A 410 19.33 -5.91 12.16
C LEU A 410 18.66 -6.51 10.92
N CYS A 411 17.45 -6.09 10.58
CA CYS A 411 16.75 -6.59 9.39
C CYS A 411 16.06 -5.47 8.63
N ARG A 412 16.23 -5.45 7.30
CA ARG A 412 15.57 -4.49 6.42
C ARG A 412 14.05 -4.69 6.44
N MET A 413 13.33 -3.57 6.48
CA MET A 413 11.90 -3.52 6.28
C MET A 413 11.49 -2.38 5.35
N ASN A 414 10.37 -2.57 4.68
CA ASN A 414 9.62 -1.53 3.98
C ASN A 414 8.15 -1.69 4.34
N TRP A 415 7.51 -0.59 4.65
CA TRP A 415 6.06 -0.58 4.80
C TRP A 415 5.47 0.42 3.83
N THR A 416 4.53 -0.03 3.04
CA THR A 416 3.65 0.81 2.23
C THR A 416 2.30 0.83 2.91
N ALA A 417 1.72 2.01 3.07
CA ALA A 417 0.42 2.15 3.70
C ALA A 417 -0.63 1.32 2.96
N ASP A 418 -1.38 0.51 3.68
CA ASP A 418 -2.52 -0.21 3.09
C ASP A 418 -3.74 0.70 2.95
N PHE A 419 -3.87 1.68 3.84
CA PHE A 419 -4.91 2.72 3.81
C PHE A 419 -4.34 4.06 4.29
N ALA A 420 -5.01 5.15 3.92
CA ALA A 420 -4.49 6.51 4.16
C ALA A 420 -4.79 7.00 5.59
N ASP A 421 -4.15 6.37 6.59
CA ASP A 421 -4.20 6.78 7.99
C ASP A 421 -2.88 6.42 8.71
N PRO A 422 -2.31 7.29 9.58
CA PRO A 422 -1.08 7.01 10.32
C PRO A 422 -1.13 5.73 11.16
N TYR A 423 -2.30 5.31 11.58
CA TYR A 423 -2.51 4.07 12.35
C TYR A 423 -1.96 2.83 11.62
N THR A 424 -1.97 2.80 10.28
CA THR A 424 -1.41 1.67 9.49
C THR A 424 0.08 1.44 9.74
N TYR A 425 0.81 2.49 10.16
CA TYR A 425 2.22 2.40 10.56
C TYR A 425 2.37 2.05 12.03
N LEU A 426 1.71 2.83 12.88
CA LEU A 426 1.92 2.74 14.33
C LEU A 426 1.42 1.42 14.90
N SER A 427 0.33 0.87 14.39
CA SER A 427 -0.19 -0.44 14.83
C SER A 427 0.77 -1.61 14.59
N MET A 428 1.74 -1.46 13.69
CA MET A 428 2.74 -2.52 13.41
C MET A 428 3.66 -2.83 14.60
N LEU A 429 3.87 -1.88 15.50
CA LEU A 429 4.77 -2.02 16.65
C LEU A 429 4.03 -2.37 17.94
N LEU A 430 2.72 -2.59 17.92
CA LEU A 430 1.96 -3.10 19.07
C LEU A 430 2.57 -4.41 19.57
N SER A 431 2.59 -4.62 20.88
CA SER A 431 3.19 -5.80 21.51
C SER A 431 2.62 -7.12 20.99
N ASN A 432 1.35 -7.13 20.58
CA ASN A 432 0.64 -8.26 19.97
C ASN A 432 0.54 -8.16 18.44
N GLY A 433 1.17 -7.13 17.82
CA GLY A 433 1.07 -6.86 16.40
C GLY A 433 1.71 -7.95 15.53
N THR A 434 1.02 -8.38 14.49
CA THR A 434 1.50 -9.41 13.53
C THR A 434 2.83 -9.05 12.87
N TYR A 435 3.10 -7.76 12.73
CA TYR A 435 4.31 -7.23 12.09
C TYR A 435 5.38 -6.75 13.08
N ASN A 436 5.17 -6.92 14.39
CA ASN A 436 6.15 -6.58 15.42
C ASN A 436 7.31 -7.58 15.44
N CYS A 437 8.13 -7.52 14.38
CA CYS A 437 9.31 -8.38 14.26
C CYS A 437 10.49 -7.90 15.12
N SER A 438 10.47 -6.66 15.58
CA SER A 438 11.49 -6.05 16.44
C SER A 438 11.46 -6.58 17.88
N GLY A 439 10.33 -7.15 18.31
CA GLY A 439 10.13 -7.65 19.67
C GLY A 439 9.77 -6.54 20.66
N VAL A 440 9.09 -5.50 20.21
CA VAL A 440 8.56 -4.44 21.10
C VAL A 440 7.58 -5.04 22.10
N ARG A 441 7.74 -4.66 23.38
CA ARG A 441 6.84 -5.01 24.49
C ARG A 441 6.75 -3.79 25.39
N ASP A 442 5.84 -2.87 25.07
CA ASP A 442 5.72 -1.59 25.75
C ASP A 442 4.26 -1.20 25.97
N GLU A 443 3.80 -1.34 27.20
CA GLU A 443 2.43 -1.01 27.60
C GLU A 443 2.08 0.48 27.42
N LYS A 444 3.06 1.41 27.45
CA LYS A 444 2.78 2.84 27.21
C LYS A 444 2.48 3.03 25.72
N TYR A 445 3.31 2.43 24.86
CA TYR A 445 3.09 2.49 23.41
C TYR A 445 1.75 1.86 23.02
N ASP A 446 1.49 0.66 23.51
CA ASP A 446 0.24 -0.06 23.23
C ASP A 446 -0.98 0.81 23.61
N ARG A 447 -0.98 1.39 24.83
CA ARG A 447 -2.08 2.29 25.25
C ARG A 447 -2.26 3.51 24.37
N LEU A 448 -1.20 4.12 23.86
CA LEU A 448 -1.29 5.29 22.96
C LEU A 448 -1.93 4.91 21.62
N VAL A 449 -1.47 3.83 21.02
CA VAL A 449 -1.96 3.35 19.73
C VAL A 449 -3.39 2.83 19.84
N GLU A 450 -3.69 2.00 20.86
CA GLU A 450 -5.05 1.49 21.11
C GLU A 450 -6.04 2.60 21.44
N ALA A 451 -5.62 3.63 22.21
CA ALA A 451 -6.47 4.79 22.46
C ALA A 451 -6.74 5.60 21.19
N SER A 452 -5.77 5.75 20.30
CA SER A 452 -5.96 6.44 19.01
C SER A 452 -6.92 5.70 18.07
N ASP A 453 -7.03 4.38 18.22
CA ASP A 453 -7.89 3.55 17.38
C ASP A 453 -9.39 3.77 17.65
N VAL A 454 -9.74 4.14 18.88
CA VAL A 454 -11.14 4.35 19.32
C VAL A 454 -11.49 5.81 19.59
N GLU A 455 -10.53 6.73 19.56
CA GLU A 455 -10.79 8.16 19.81
C GLU A 455 -11.47 8.80 18.58
N THR A 456 -12.66 9.33 18.79
CA THR A 456 -13.46 9.97 17.74
C THR A 456 -13.26 11.50 17.64
N ASP A 457 -12.70 12.12 18.69
CA ASP A 457 -12.29 13.53 18.61
C ASP A 457 -10.99 13.63 17.78
N PRO A 458 -11.04 14.25 16.60
CA PRO A 458 -9.91 14.21 15.68
C PRO A 458 -8.66 14.90 16.21
N VAL A 459 -8.81 15.94 17.04
CA VAL A 459 -7.65 16.65 17.61
C VAL A 459 -6.96 15.79 18.67
N LYS A 460 -7.73 15.12 19.53
CA LYS A 460 -7.17 14.22 20.54
C LYS A 460 -6.53 12.99 19.90
N ARG A 461 -7.19 12.43 18.88
CA ARG A 461 -6.66 11.30 18.14
C ARG A 461 -5.30 11.63 17.50
N ASN A 462 -5.23 12.78 16.84
CA ASN A 462 -3.99 13.25 16.22
C ASN A 462 -2.86 13.39 17.25
N ALA A 463 -3.16 13.97 18.43
CA ALA A 463 -2.19 14.08 19.51
C ALA A 463 -1.68 12.71 20.02
N LEU A 464 -2.56 11.71 20.12
CA LEU A 464 -2.19 10.34 20.50
C LEU A 464 -1.26 9.69 19.45
N LEU A 465 -1.56 9.87 18.15
CA LEU A 465 -0.74 9.33 17.06
C LEU A 465 0.65 9.98 17.04
N HIS A 466 0.74 11.29 17.20
CA HIS A 466 2.03 12.00 17.30
C HIS A 466 2.81 11.58 18.56
N GLU A 467 2.15 11.44 19.73
CA GLU A 467 2.82 10.96 20.93
C GLU A 467 3.33 9.52 20.75
N ALA A 468 2.57 8.66 20.08
CA ALA A 468 2.98 7.28 19.79
C ALA A 468 4.21 7.25 18.86
N GLU A 469 4.23 8.05 17.78
CA GLU A 469 5.40 8.14 16.89
C GLU A 469 6.62 8.68 17.63
N GLN A 470 6.46 9.80 18.36
CA GLN A 470 7.53 10.39 19.16
C GLN A 470 8.10 9.38 20.17
N TRP A 471 7.22 8.60 20.85
CA TRP A 471 7.65 7.58 21.80
C TRP A 471 8.43 6.46 21.11
N ALA A 472 7.88 5.90 20.02
CA ALA A 472 8.50 4.76 19.35
C ALA A 472 9.81 5.09 18.63
N VAL A 473 9.87 6.27 17.98
CA VAL A 473 10.95 6.64 17.07
C VAL A 473 11.94 7.61 17.70
N GLY A 474 11.46 8.56 18.53
CA GLY A 474 12.28 9.61 19.14
C GLY A 474 12.78 9.31 20.54
N GLU A 475 12.08 8.43 21.31
CA GLU A 475 12.45 8.14 22.68
C GLU A 475 12.94 6.69 22.87
N GLN A 476 12.28 5.71 22.25
CA GLN A 476 12.62 4.30 22.39
C GLN A 476 13.43 3.72 21.24
N PHE A 477 13.42 4.39 20.07
CA PHE A 477 14.16 3.97 18.88
C PHE A 477 13.90 2.50 18.52
N TYR A 478 12.61 2.10 18.45
CA TYR A 478 12.21 0.74 18.12
C TYR A 478 12.47 0.37 16.66
N ILE A 479 12.66 1.38 15.82
CA ILE A 479 13.01 1.25 14.41
C ILE A 479 14.07 2.29 14.03
N ILE A 480 14.70 2.07 12.89
CA ILE A 480 15.65 3.00 12.26
C ILE A 480 15.06 3.44 10.93
N PRO A 481 14.29 4.55 10.87
CA PRO A 481 13.78 5.08 9.61
C PRO A 481 14.93 5.53 8.72
N LEU A 482 14.78 5.39 7.41
CA LEU A 482 15.83 5.72 6.43
C LEU A 482 15.32 6.74 5.40
N PHE A 483 14.34 6.35 4.60
CA PHE A 483 13.79 7.18 3.53
C PHE A 483 12.39 6.77 3.12
N SER A 484 11.63 7.71 2.58
CA SER A 484 10.43 7.47 1.81
C SER A 484 10.78 7.19 0.35
N MET A 485 9.88 6.53 -0.38
CA MET A 485 10.10 6.15 -1.78
C MET A 485 9.14 6.88 -2.71
N LYS A 486 9.58 7.08 -3.94
CA LYS A 486 8.77 7.55 -5.07
C LYS A 486 8.71 6.47 -6.14
N SER A 487 7.66 6.45 -6.94
CA SER A 487 7.59 5.61 -8.13
C SER A 487 7.85 6.41 -9.39
N CYS A 488 8.72 5.89 -10.23
CA CYS A 488 9.00 6.44 -11.54
C CYS A 488 8.12 5.74 -12.59
N ASN A 489 7.31 6.51 -13.29
CA ASN A 489 6.44 6.02 -14.35
C ASN A 489 6.67 6.81 -15.62
N LEU A 490 6.54 6.16 -16.77
CA LEU A 490 6.50 6.81 -18.06
C LEU A 490 5.11 6.65 -18.65
N ILE A 491 4.48 7.76 -18.98
CA ILE A 491 3.14 7.83 -19.59
C ILE A 491 3.24 8.67 -20.86
N ARG A 492 2.77 8.16 -21.96
CA ARG A 492 2.75 8.89 -23.22
C ARG A 492 1.97 10.22 -23.06
N PRO A 493 2.50 11.39 -23.50
CA PRO A 493 1.91 12.71 -23.21
C PRO A 493 0.50 12.94 -23.78
N ASP A 494 0.07 12.15 -24.76
CA ASP A 494 -1.29 12.20 -25.30
C ASP A 494 -2.31 11.41 -24.47
N ILE A 495 -1.88 10.66 -23.45
CA ILE A 495 -2.74 10.01 -22.46
C ILE A 495 -3.00 10.99 -21.32
N THR A 496 -4.27 11.21 -21.02
CA THR A 496 -4.73 12.12 -19.96
C THR A 496 -5.78 11.46 -19.09
N GLY A 497 -6.12 12.04 -17.92
CA GLY A 497 -7.14 11.47 -17.03
C GLY A 497 -6.67 10.20 -16.28
N VAL A 498 -5.35 9.99 -16.21
CA VAL A 498 -4.76 8.99 -15.30
C VAL A 498 -4.69 9.61 -13.93
N SER A 499 -5.23 8.96 -12.93
CA SER A 499 -5.16 9.36 -11.51
C SER A 499 -4.26 8.43 -10.71
N GLN A 500 -3.86 8.87 -9.54
CA GLN A 500 -3.06 8.07 -8.60
C GLN A 500 -3.90 7.73 -7.38
N ILE A 501 -3.80 6.49 -6.89
CA ILE A 501 -4.35 6.10 -5.60
C ILE A 501 -3.41 6.63 -4.51
N PRO A 502 -3.85 7.54 -3.64
CA PRO A 502 -2.95 8.19 -2.67
C PRO A 502 -2.18 7.21 -1.79
N ALA A 503 -2.83 6.18 -1.23
CA ALA A 503 -2.22 5.25 -0.30
C ALA A 503 -1.07 4.44 -0.92
N THR A 504 -1.27 3.88 -2.10
CA THR A 504 -0.33 2.92 -2.71
C THR A 504 0.53 3.50 -3.83
N GLY A 505 0.19 4.71 -4.31
CA GLY A 505 0.82 5.29 -5.49
C GLY A 505 0.45 4.60 -6.82
N ALA A 506 -0.40 3.58 -6.79
CA ALA A 506 -0.84 2.87 -7.99
C ALA A 506 -1.65 3.79 -8.91
N LEU A 507 -1.49 3.58 -10.23
CA LEU A 507 -2.19 4.38 -11.23
C LEU A 507 -3.55 3.76 -11.56
N GLU A 508 -4.57 4.61 -11.62
CA GLU A 508 -5.92 4.29 -12.04
C GLU A 508 -6.19 4.86 -13.43
N TYR A 509 -6.78 4.06 -14.30
CA TYR A 509 -7.03 4.41 -15.71
C TYR A 509 -8.53 4.50 -16.04
N ARG A 510 -9.38 4.57 -15.05
CA ARG A 510 -10.85 4.59 -15.15
C ARG A 510 -11.37 5.64 -16.14
N TYR A 511 -10.86 6.86 -16.03
CA TYR A 511 -11.25 8.01 -16.85
C TYR A 511 -10.13 8.45 -17.81
N ALA A 512 -9.14 7.58 -18.04
CA ALA A 512 -8.08 7.89 -18.98
C ALA A 512 -8.62 8.05 -20.39
N ASP A 513 -8.00 8.97 -21.15
CA ASP A 513 -8.33 9.24 -22.55
C ASP A 513 -7.05 9.41 -23.38
N VAL A 514 -7.12 9.05 -24.66
CA VAL A 514 -6.07 9.31 -25.65
C VAL A 514 -6.50 10.49 -26.50
N LYS A 515 -5.77 11.61 -26.39
CA LYS A 515 -6.01 12.79 -27.22
C LYS A 515 -5.61 12.50 -28.65
N GLY A 516 -6.48 12.83 -29.60
CA GLY A 516 -6.10 12.83 -31.02
C GLY A 516 -5.14 13.97 -31.35
N ASP A 517 -4.22 13.72 -32.32
CA ASP A 517 -3.33 14.72 -32.91
C ASP A 517 -4.10 15.95 -33.47
#